data_4abc6f8b65a34ebaad23f38a88fa26e1
#
_entry.id   4abc6f8b65a34ebaad23f38a88fa26e1
#
_cell.length_a   1.000
_cell.length_b   1.000
_cell.length_c   1.000
_cell.angle_alpha   90.00
_cell.angle_beta   90.00
_cell.angle_gamma   90.00
#
_symmetry.space_group_name_H-M   'P 1'
#
loop_
_entity.id
_entity.type
_entity.pdbx_description
1 polymer ?
#
loop_
_entity_poly.entity_id
_entity_poly.type
_entity_poly.pdbx_seq_one_letter_code
_entity_poly.pdbx_strand_id
1 'polypeptide(L)'
;MENSLFKLDVYDDRYFKWHFDVTRNYANKTMDWYIQTYKPNSIIDYGCGIGAYLESGINNGITKLRGFDIGGDALVPYIIPTVNSYIEILDCTNKIETNKYDCVISLETGEHIEPEGSDVFVDNICNSLNDDGTVLFSAAPPGQGGSGHINCQPKSFWITKFQEKNVFENKEKTKTIVENWGRLGAPDYISSNLIVLERK
;
A
#
# COMPACT_ATOMS: atom_id res chain seq x y z
N MET A 1 -10.23 22.68 -14.25
CA MET A 1 -9.16 22.34 -15.17
C MET A 1 -9.01 20.85 -15.12
N GLU A 2 -9.60 20.22 -16.16
CA GLU A 2 -9.69 18.79 -16.35
C GLU A 2 -8.36 18.28 -16.88
N ASN A 3 -7.72 17.38 -16.17
CA ASN A 3 -6.81 16.37 -16.69
C ASN A 3 -6.39 15.40 -15.57
N SER A 4 -7.37 14.72 -14.97
CA SER A 4 -7.11 13.43 -14.34
C SER A 4 -7.39 12.39 -15.43
N LEU A 5 -6.35 11.91 -16.10
CA LEU A 5 -6.37 10.82 -17.07
C LEU A 5 -6.56 9.45 -16.41
N PHE A 6 -6.96 9.40 -15.14
CA PHE A 6 -7.36 8.17 -14.49
C PHE A 6 -8.65 7.67 -15.11
N LYS A 7 -8.60 6.55 -15.80
CA LYS A 7 -9.79 5.79 -16.20
C LYS A 7 -10.44 5.21 -14.93
N LEU A 8 -11.17 6.05 -14.20
CA LEU A 8 -12.02 5.65 -13.06
C LEU A 8 -13.03 4.53 -13.43
N ASP A 9 -13.30 4.35 -14.73
CA ASP A 9 -14.18 3.29 -15.25
C ASP A 9 -13.75 1.85 -14.90
N VAL A 10 -12.50 1.67 -14.45
CA VAL A 10 -11.97 0.36 -14.04
C VAL A 10 -12.33 0.03 -12.58
N TYR A 11 -12.50 1.05 -11.75
CA TYR A 11 -12.78 0.92 -10.32
C TYR A 11 -14.29 1.02 -10.08
N ASP A 12 -15.04 0.03 -10.61
CA ASP A 12 -16.48 -0.06 -10.46
C ASP A 12 -16.88 -0.79 -9.16
N ASP A 13 -18.20 -0.84 -8.92
CA ASP A 13 -18.83 -1.53 -7.79
C ASP A 13 -18.38 -3.01 -7.66
N ARG A 14 -18.17 -3.71 -8.78
CA ARG A 14 -17.73 -5.12 -8.78
C ARG A 14 -16.28 -5.26 -8.32
N TYR A 15 -15.42 -4.32 -8.70
CA TYR A 15 -14.02 -4.27 -8.27
C TYR A 15 -13.92 -4.12 -6.74
N PHE A 16 -14.59 -3.11 -6.17
CA PHE A 16 -14.52 -2.88 -4.72
C PHE A 16 -15.23 -3.95 -3.90
N LYS A 17 -16.34 -4.51 -4.42
CA LYS A 17 -16.98 -5.66 -3.79
C LYS A 17 -16.05 -6.87 -3.73
N TRP A 18 -15.33 -7.17 -4.80
CA TRP A 18 -14.35 -8.25 -4.81
C TRP A 18 -13.23 -7.99 -3.79
N HIS A 19 -12.72 -6.77 -3.72
CA HIS A 19 -11.73 -6.39 -2.72
C HIS A 19 -12.27 -6.56 -1.30
N PHE A 20 -13.50 -6.20 -1.05
CA PHE A 20 -14.12 -6.40 0.26
C PHE A 20 -14.23 -7.87 0.63
N ASP A 21 -14.66 -8.72 -0.29
CA ASP A 21 -14.88 -10.13 -0.03
C ASP A 21 -13.56 -10.94 0.06
N VAL A 22 -12.55 -10.60 -0.73
CA VAL A 22 -11.32 -11.38 -0.87
C VAL A 22 -10.14 -10.74 -0.12
N THR A 23 -9.87 -9.45 -0.34
CA THR A 23 -8.66 -8.78 0.20
C THR A 23 -8.70 -8.74 1.72
N ARG A 24 -9.84 -8.41 2.32
CA ARG A 24 -9.99 -8.27 3.75
C ARG A 24 -9.55 -9.51 4.53
N ASN A 25 -9.84 -10.70 4.01
CA ASN A 25 -9.55 -11.96 4.70
C ASN A 25 -8.04 -12.23 4.85
N TYR A 26 -7.27 -12.07 3.75
CA TYR A 26 -5.83 -12.29 3.85
C TYR A 26 -5.10 -11.08 4.44
N ALA A 27 -5.58 -9.85 4.17
CA ALA A 27 -5.00 -8.62 4.70
C ALA A 27 -5.00 -8.64 6.24
N ASN A 28 -6.13 -8.99 6.86
CA ASN A 28 -6.21 -9.11 8.31
C ASN A 28 -5.20 -10.12 8.86
N LYS A 29 -5.13 -11.34 8.31
CA LYS A 29 -4.21 -12.38 8.80
C LYS A 29 -2.73 -11.98 8.66
N THR A 30 -2.37 -11.42 7.51
CA THR A 30 -0.99 -11.03 7.21
C THR A 30 -0.54 -9.85 8.05
N MET A 31 -1.42 -8.84 8.17
CA MET A 31 -1.10 -7.64 8.92
C MET A 31 -1.17 -7.86 10.44
N ASP A 32 -2.08 -8.68 10.94
CA ASP A 32 -2.10 -9.09 12.35
C ASP A 32 -0.77 -9.76 12.73
N TRP A 33 -0.30 -10.70 11.90
CA TRP A 33 1.01 -11.33 12.11
C TRP A 33 2.15 -10.31 12.10
N TYR A 34 2.13 -9.37 11.14
CA TYR A 34 3.15 -8.31 11.05
C TYR A 34 3.16 -7.42 12.30
N ILE A 35 1.99 -6.96 12.73
CA ILE A 35 1.84 -6.09 13.91
C ILE A 35 2.31 -6.80 15.17
N GLN A 36 1.93 -8.06 15.38
CA GLN A 36 2.33 -8.84 16.54
C GLN A 36 3.83 -9.12 16.56
N THR A 37 4.47 -9.24 15.39
CA THR A 37 5.90 -9.54 15.24
C THR A 37 6.76 -8.29 15.40
N TYR A 38 6.41 -7.20 14.71
CA TYR A 38 7.24 -5.99 14.60
C TYR A 38 6.76 -4.81 15.45
N LYS A 39 5.54 -4.87 15.97
CA LYS A 39 4.94 -3.94 16.94
C LYS A 39 5.00 -2.47 16.54
N PRO A 40 4.60 -2.08 15.33
CA PRO A 40 4.50 -0.68 14.96
C PRO A 40 3.42 0.01 15.81
N ASN A 41 3.65 1.27 16.22
CA ASN A 41 2.67 2.08 16.94
C ASN A 41 1.82 2.95 16.01
N SER A 42 2.17 3.00 14.73
CA SER A 42 1.49 3.84 13.75
C SER A 42 1.60 3.24 12.34
N ILE A 43 0.52 3.39 11.54
CA ILE A 43 0.43 2.83 10.19
C ILE A 43 -0.16 3.88 9.25
N ILE A 44 0.45 4.03 8.06
CA ILE A 44 -0.11 4.77 6.95
C ILE A 44 -0.13 3.89 5.70
N ASP A 45 -1.19 3.99 4.88
CA ASP A 45 -1.40 3.16 3.70
C ASP A 45 -1.70 4.02 2.47
N TYR A 46 -0.84 3.93 1.44
CA TYR A 46 -0.94 4.63 0.17
C TYR A 46 -1.56 3.70 -0.89
N GLY A 47 -2.75 4.02 -1.36
CA GLY A 47 -3.59 3.14 -2.16
C GLY A 47 -4.32 2.13 -1.26
N CYS A 48 -4.92 2.62 -0.17
CA CYS A 48 -5.46 1.79 0.89
C CYS A 48 -6.75 1.03 0.50
N GLY A 49 -7.37 1.36 -0.62
CA GLY A 49 -8.64 0.80 -1.04
C GLY A 49 -9.69 0.86 0.08
N ILE A 50 -10.30 -0.26 0.38
CA ILE A 50 -11.32 -0.40 1.44
C ILE A 50 -10.78 -0.25 2.87
N GLY A 51 -9.47 -0.13 3.06
CA GLY A 51 -8.82 0.01 4.36
C GLY A 51 -8.56 -1.30 5.11
N ALA A 52 -8.44 -2.42 4.39
CA ALA A 52 -8.30 -3.75 5.00
C ALA A 52 -7.07 -3.90 5.89
N TYR A 53 -5.92 -3.34 5.50
CA TYR A 53 -4.71 -3.36 6.31
C TYR A 53 -4.79 -2.42 7.53
N LEU A 54 -5.49 -1.29 7.39
CA LEU A 54 -5.74 -0.36 8.50
C LEU A 54 -6.69 -0.96 9.54
N GLU A 55 -7.67 -1.78 9.11
CA GLU A 55 -8.56 -2.49 10.02
C GLU A 55 -7.79 -3.38 10.99
N SER A 56 -6.76 -4.09 10.52
CA SER A 56 -5.86 -4.85 11.40
C SER A 56 -5.15 -3.96 12.43
N GLY A 57 -4.77 -2.74 12.03
CA GLY A 57 -4.22 -1.74 12.95
C GLY A 57 -5.17 -1.48 14.12
N ILE A 58 -6.44 -1.17 13.83
CA ILE A 58 -7.47 -0.94 14.86
C ILE A 58 -7.67 -2.17 15.73
N ASN A 59 -7.80 -3.36 15.13
CA ASN A 59 -8.02 -4.61 15.85
C ASN A 59 -6.87 -4.95 16.82
N ASN A 60 -5.66 -4.45 16.55
CA ASN A 60 -4.48 -4.58 17.39
C ASN A 60 -4.22 -3.35 18.29
N GLY A 61 -5.17 -2.41 18.39
CA GLY A 61 -5.11 -1.27 19.31
C GLY A 61 -4.27 -0.09 18.82
N ILE A 62 -3.87 -0.06 17.55
CA ILE A 62 -3.17 1.09 16.96
C ILE A 62 -4.18 2.20 16.68
N THR A 63 -3.92 3.40 17.21
CA THR A 63 -4.80 4.57 17.06
C THR A 63 -4.25 5.62 16.10
N LYS A 64 -2.97 5.59 15.77
CA LYS A 64 -2.34 6.49 14.80
C LYS A 64 -2.34 5.81 13.43
N LEU A 65 -3.43 6.00 12.70
CA LEU A 65 -3.67 5.43 11.37
C LEU A 65 -3.97 6.54 10.36
N ARG A 66 -3.64 6.30 9.09
CA ARG A 66 -4.06 7.13 7.96
C ARG A 66 -4.04 6.29 6.68
N GLY A 67 -4.96 6.56 5.77
CA GLY A 67 -5.01 5.92 4.45
C GLY A 67 -5.36 6.93 3.37
N PHE A 68 -4.83 6.70 2.17
CA PHE A 68 -5.13 7.48 0.99
C PHE A 68 -5.53 6.56 -0.15
N ASP A 69 -6.58 6.93 -0.88
CA ASP A 69 -6.97 6.26 -2.12
C ASP A 69 -7.66 7.24 -3.06
N ILE A 70 -7.58 6.99 -4.36
CA ILE A 70 -8.21 7.81 -5.39
C ILE A 70 -9.58 7.28 -5.84
N GLY A 71 -10.01 6.13 -5.34
CA GLY A 71 -11.21 5.41 -5.80
C GLY A 71 -12.54 6.18 -5.79
N GLY A 72 -12.54 7.42 -5.29
CA GLY A 72 -13.66 8.35 -5.40
C GLY A 72 -14.97 7.81 -4.82
N ASP A 73 -16.11 8.25 -5.40
CA ASP A 73 -17.44 7.89 -4.95
C ASP A 73 -17.74 6.38 -5.04
N ALA A 74 -17.07 5.66 -5.95
CA ALA A 74 -17.21 4.21 -6.11
C ALA A 74 -16.60 3.42 -4.94
N LEU A 75 -15.54 3.92 -4.32
CA LEU A 75 -14.89 3.29 -3.17
C LEU A 75 -15.69 3.50 -1.87
N VAL A 76 -16.26 4.69 -1.68
CA VAL A 76 -16.86 5.12 -0.40
C VAL A 76 -17.83 4.09 0.22
N PRO A 77 -18.75 3.44 -0.53
CA PRO A 77 -19.66 2.44 0.02
C PRO A 77 -18.98 1.18 0.58
N TYR A 78 -17.72 0.91 0.15
CA TYR A 78 -16.97 -0.28 0.50
C TYR A 78 -15.92 -0.04 1.57
N ILE A 79 -15.64 1.21 1.93
CA ILE A 79 -14.72 1.50 3.04
C ILE A 79 -15.23 0.82 4.30
N ILE A 80 -14.34 0.05 4.93
CA ILE A 80 -14.66 -0.64 6.18
C ILE A 80 -15.06 0.40 7.24
N PRO A 81 -16.24 0.30 7.88
CA PRO A 81 -16.77 1.35 8.74
C PRO A 81 -15.83 1.77 9.89
N THR A 82 -15.08 0.83 10.46
CA THR A 82 -14.16 1.09 11.58
C THR A 82 -12.97 1.96 11.20
N VAL A 83 -12.59 2.00 9.92
CA VAL A 83 -11.44 2.79 9.43
C VAL A 83 -11.84 4.01 8.62
N ASN A 84 -13.12 4.24 8.38
CA ASN A 84 -13.60 5.30 7.49
C ASN A 84 -13.07 6.70 7.88
N SER A 85 -12.95 7.00 9.17
CA SER A 85 -12.44 8.29 9.64
C SER A 85 -10.93 8.48 9.46
N TYR A 86 -10.20 7.44 9.06
CA TYR A 86 -8.76 7.47 8.82
C TYR A 86 -8.40 7.52 7.33
N ILE A 87 -9.39 7.37 6.44
CA ILE A 87 -9.20 7.33 5.00
C ILE A 87 -9.60 8.67 4.37
N GLU A 88 -8.73 9.19 3.54
CA GLU A 88 -8.95 10.39 2.73
C GLU A 88 -8.91 10.01 1.25
N ILE A 89 -9.89 10.49 0.48
CA ILE A 89 -9.89 10.35 -0.97
C ILE A 89 -8.92 11.38 -1.55
N LEU A 90 -7.76 10.89 -1.99
CA LEU A 90 -6.66 11.74 -2.41
C LEU A 90 -5.74 11.04 -3.40
N ASP A 91 -5.28 11.78 -4.41
CA ASP A 91 -4.32 11.31 -5.40
C ASP A 91 -2.89 11.33 -4.84
N CYS A 92 -2.31 10.15 -4.68
CA CYS A 92 -0.96 9.95 -4.16
C CYS A 92 0.16 10.44 -5.08
N THR A 93 -0.14 10.87 -6.30
CA THR A 93 0.80 11.54 -7.22
C THR A 93 0.94 13.03 -6.94
N ASN A 94 0.11 13.61 -6.10
CA ASN A 94 0.28 14.95 -5.59
C ASN A 94 1.14 14.95 -4.31
N LYS A 95 1.84 16.04 -4.05
CA LYS A 95 2.60 16.17 -2.80
C LYS A 95 1.66 16.15 -1.60
N ILE A 96 1.92 15.21 -0.68
CA ILE A 96 1.14 15.02 0.54
C ILE A 96 2.02 15.35 1.74
N GLU A 97 1.52 16.21 2.63
CA GLU A 97 2.16 16.46 3.91
C GLU A 97 1.52 15.59 4.99
N THR A 98 2.34 14.78 5.64
CA THR A 98 1.91 13.89 6.71
C THR A 98 2.86 13.94 7.91
N ASN A 99 2.39 13.41 9.03
CA ASN A 99 3.28 13.00 10.11
C ASN A 99 4.07 11.75 9.66
N LYS A 100 5.08 11.37 10.43
CA LYS A 100 5.84 10.13 10.23
C LYS A 100 5.17 8.96 10.93
N TYR A 101 5.36 7.75 10.35
CA TYR A 101 4.74 6.50 10.78
C TYR A 101 5.80 5.38 10.88
N ASP A 102 5.55 4.41 11.76
CA ASP A 102 6.44 3.26 11.96
C ASP A 102 6.29 2.21 10.86
N CYS A 103 5.08 2.10 10.30
CA CYS A 103 4.80 1.24 9.16
C CYS A 103 4.13 2.06 8.06
N VAL A 104 4.74 2.06 6.88
CA VAL A 104 4.19 2.66 5.67
C VAL A 104 3.85 1.52 4.71
N ILE A 105 2.62 1.44 4.27
CA ILE A 105 2.12 0.41 3.37
C ILE A 105 1.84 1.03 2.00
N SER A 106 2.19 0.31 0.95
CA SER A 106 1.66 0.53 -0.38
C SER A 106 1.77 -0.78 -1.16
N LEU A 107 0.66 -1.48 -1.34
CA LEU A 107 0.63 -2.82 -1.94
C LEU A 107 -0.24 -2.81 -3.19
N GLU A 108 0.35 -3.23 -4.33
CA GLU A 108 -0.31 -3.29 -5.64
C GLU A 108 -0.97 -1.93 -5.99
N THR A 109 -0.19 -0.85 -5.87
CA THR A 109 -0.64 0.52 -6.16
C THR A 109 0.25 1.20 -7.21
N GLY A 110 1.56 0.98 -7.15
CA GLY A 110 2.53 1.65 -8.02
C GLY A 110 2.31 1.43 -9.51
N GLU A 111 1.76 0.28 -9.91
CA GLU A 111 1.42 -0.08 -11.28
C GLU A 111 0.22 0.70 -11.84
N HIS A 112 -0.57 1.33 -10.99
CA HIS A 112 -1.72 2.15 -11.37
C HIS A 112 -1.38 3.64 -11.50
N ILE A 113 -0.18 4.03 -11.08
CA ILE A 113 0.30 5.41 -11.11
C ILE A 113 0.95 5.69 -12.45
N GLU A 114 0.60 6.83 -13.09
CA GLU A 114 1.30 7.26 -14.30
C GLU A 114 2.82 7.34 -14.04
N PRO A 115 3.67 6.92 -15.00
CA PRO A 115 5.12 6.88 -14.80
C PRO A 115 5.71 8.21 -14.29
N GLU A 116 5.17 9.34 -14.73
CA GLU A 116 5.58 10.69 -14.34
C GLU A 116 5.28 11.01 -12.87
N GLY A 117 4.28 10.35 -12.28
CA GLY A 117 3.89 10.49 -10.88
C GLY A 117 4.73 9.63 -9.92
N SER A 118 5.52 8.69 -10.44
CA SER A 118 6.25 7.72 -9.62
C SER A 118 7.22 8.35 -8.61
N ASP A 119 7.87 9.46 -8.97
CA ASP A 119 8.83 10.14 -8.09
C ASP A 119 8.12 10.79 -6.90
N VAL A 120 7.03 11.50 -7.15
CA VAL A 120 6.23 12.15 -6.10
C VAL A 120 5.60 11.10 -5.18
N PHE A 121 5.11 9.99 -5.74
CA PHE A 121 4.57 8.87 -4.99
C PHE A 121 5.59 8.27 -4.02
N VAL A 122 6.80 7.96 -4.50
CA VAL A 122 7.89 7.46 -3.65
C VAL A 122 8.34 8.50 -2.62
N ASP A 123 8.37 9.80 -3.00
CA ASP A 123 8.67 10.88 -2.05
C ASP A 123 7.65 10.94 -0.91
N ASN A 124 6.36 10.83 -1.20
CA ASN A 124 5.31 10.80 -0.17
C ASN A 124 5.50 9.64 0.81
N ILE A 125 5.75 8.43 0.29
CA ILE A 125 6.03 7.24 1.10
C ILE A 125 7.26 7.46 1.99
N CYS A 126 8.37 7.92 1.42
CA CYS A 126 9.62 8.14 2.15
C CYS A 126 9.49 9.25 3.20
N ASN A 127 8.76 10.33 2.88
CA ASN A 127 8.56 11.45 3.80
C ASN A 127 7.69 11.07 5.00
N SER A 128 6.79 10.12 4.85
CA SER A 128 5.97 9.60 5.95
C SER A 128 6.63 8.49 6.78
N LEU A 129 7.85 8.07 6.43
CA LEU A 129 8.56 7.01 7.14
C LEU A 129 9.34 7.56 8.34
N ASN A 130 9.15 7.00 9.55
CA ASN A 130 10.02 7.21 10.70
C ASN A 130 11.44 6.70 10.42
N ASP A 131 12.43 7.17 11.19
CA ASP A 131 13.82 6.77 11.01
C ASP A 131 14.01 5.26 11.24
N ASP A 132 13.34 4.68 12.23
CA ASP A 132 13.32 3.23 12.50
C ASP A 132 12.11 2.52 11.87
N GLY A 133 11.41 3.19 10.96
CA GLY A 133 10.19 2.68 10.33
C GLY A 133 10.46 1.68 9.20
N THR A 134 9.42 1.00 8.79
CA THR A 134 9.43 0.00 7.71
C THR A 134 8.43 0.35 6.64
N VAL A 135 8.82 0.26 5.37
CA VAL A 135 7.93 0.31 4.21
C VAL A 135 7.62 -1.12 3.76
N LEU A 136 6.36 -1.46 3.63
CA LEU A 136 5.86 -2.66 2.96
C LEU A 136 5.35 -2.23 1.58
N PHE A 137 6.09 -2.56 0.53
CA PHE A 137 5.80 -2.12 -0.82
C PHE A 137 5.65 -3.30 -1.78
N SER A 138 4.64 -3.26 -2.63
CA SER A 138 4.57 -4.11 -3.82
C SER A 138 3.97 -3.36 -5.00
N ALA A 139 4.35 -3.76 -6.21
CA ALA A 139 3.76 -3.30 -7.45
C ALA A 139 3.91 -4.39 -8.52
N ALA A 140 2.93 -4.50 -9.39
CA ALA A 140 2.91 -5.48 -10.46
C ALA A 140 4.11 -5.32 -11.41
N PRO A 141 4.91 -6.38 -11.65
CA PRO A 141 6.02 -6.35 -12.59
C PRO A 141 5.53 -6.45 -14.04
N PRO A 142 6.40 -6.18 -15.05
CA PRO A 142 6.08 -6.40 -16.44
C PRO A 142 5.55 -7.81 -16.71
N GLY A 143 4.42 -7.89 -17.41
CA GLY A 143 3.77 -9.16 -17.75
C GLY A 143 2.72 -9.64 -16.75
N GLN A 144 2.60 -9.05 -15.57
CA GLN A 144 1.48 -9.27 -14.68
C GLN A 144 0.26 -8.49 -15.20
N GLY A 145 -0.77 -9.22 -15.61
CA GLY A 145 -2.04 -8.62 -16.05
C GLY A 145 -2.82 -8.05 -14.85
N GLY A 146 -3.67 -7.07 -15.14
CA GLY A 146 -4.57 -6.45 -14.16
C GLY A 146 -5.30 -5.25 -14.78
N SER A 147 -6.48 -4.95 -14.24
CA SER A 147 -7.25 -3.79 -14.67
C SER A 147 -6.55 -2.50 -14.21
N GLY A 148 -6.35 -1.55 -15.13
CA GLY A 148 -5.70 -0.28 -14.79
C GLY A 148 -4.18 -0.33 -14.58
N HIS A 149 -3.51 -1.45 -14.93
CA HIS A 149 -2.06 -1.55 -14.89
C HIS A 149 -1.44 -0.76 -16.05
N ILE A 150 -0.93 0.43 -15.77
CA ILE A 150 -0.35 1.35 -16.76
C ILE A 150 1.17 1.52 -16.58
N ASN A 151 1.70 1.13 -15.42
CA ASN A 151 3.11 1.33 -15.02
C ASN A 151 3.70 0.05 -14.38
N CYS A 152 3.58 -1.07 -15.08
CA CYS A 152 4.21 -2.32 -14.62
C CYS A 152 5.73 -2.22 -14.75
N GLN A 153 6.42 -1.97 -13.66
CA GLN A 153 7.87 -1.82 -13.60
C GLN A 153 8.54 -2.99 -12.87
N PRO A 154 9.78 -3.37 -13.24
CA PRO A 154 10.51 -4.38 -12.47
C PRO A 154 10.80 -3.88 -11.06
N LYS A 155 10.92 -4.80 -10.09
CA LYS A 155 11.25 -4.44 -8.69
C LYS A 155 12.46 -3.51 -8.58
N SER A 156 13.47 -3.71 -9.43
CA SER A 156 14.68 -2.87 -9.44
C SER A 156 14.40 -1.40 -9.72
N PHE A 157 13.37 -1.08 -10.51
CA PHE A 157 12.95 0.30 -10.75
C PHE A 157 12.52 0.98 -9.44
N TRP A 158 11.62 0.33 -8.70
CA TRP A 158 11.14 0.85 -7.43
C TRP A 158 12.25 0.92 -6.38
N ILE A 159 13.05 -0.15 -6.26
CA ILE A 159 14.21 -0.20 -5.33
C ILE A 159 15.15 0.98 -5.60
N THR A 160 15.46 1.29 -6.87
CA THR A 160 16.34 2.43 -7.22
C THR A 160 15.73 3.75 -6.75
N LYS A 161 14.43 3.98 -7.00
CA LYS A 161 13.75 5.22 -6.55
C LYS A 161 13.78 5.38 -5.02
N PHE A 162 13.55 4.31 -4.27
CA PHE A 162 13.66 4.35 -2.81
C PHE A 162 15.11 4.59 -2.34
N GLN A 163 16.10 4.00 -3.00
CA GLN A 163 17.53 4.19 -2.68
C GLN A 163 17.97 5.65 -2.87
N GLU A 164 17.46 6.35 -3.87
CA GLU A 164 17.70 7.78 -4.09
C GLU A 164 17.19 8.65 -2.92
N LYS A 165 16.28 8.12 -2.10
CA LYS A 165 15.72 8.75 -0.88
C LYS A 165 16.31 8.18 0.42
N ASN A 166 17.44 7.46 0.35
CA ASN A 166 18.10 6.80 1.49
C ASN A 166 17.20 5.76 2.21
N VAL A 167 16.36 5.07 1.45
CA VAL A 167 15.51 3.95 1.91
C VAL A 167 15.91 2.70 1.12
N PHE A 168 16.32 1.65 1.82
CA PHE A 168 16.98 0.49 1.21
C PHE A 168 16.24 -0.80 1.54
N GLU A 169 16.27 -1.76 0.61
CA GLU A 169 15.68 -3.08 0.82
C GLU A 169 16.38 -3.83 1.96
N ASN A 170 15.59 -4.32 2.90
CA ASN A 170 15.98 -5.31 3.89
C ASN A 170 15.59 -6.72 3.36
N LYS A 171 16.52 -7.37 2.67
CA LYS A 171 16.27 -8.67 2.01
C LYS A 171 15.89 -9.79 2.97
N GLU A 172 16.47 -9.80 4.17
CA GLU A 172 16.16 -10.83 5.17
C GLU A 172 14.74 -10.65 5.71
N LYS A 173 14.36 -9.40 6.01
CA LYS A 173 13.00 -9.08 6.46
C LYS A 173 11.98 -9.30 5.33
N THR A 174 12.30 -8.95 4.08
CA THR A 174 11.49 -9.29 2.90
C THR A 174 11.23 -10.78 2.84
N LYS A 175 12.26 -11.62 2.89
CA LYS A 175 12.14 -13.08 2.85
C LYS A 175 11.27 -13.60 3.98
N THR A 176 11.50 -13.15 5.20
CA THR A 176 10.74 -13.58 6.39
C THR A 176 9.25 -13.25 6.25
N ILE A 177 8.93 -12.03 5.79
CA ILE A 177 7.52 -11.60 5.63
C ILE A 177 6.85 -12.36 4.49
N VAL A 178 7.50 -12.48 3.34
CA VAL A 178 6.99 -13.25 2.19
C VAL A 178 6.64 -14.69 2.56
N GLU A 179 7.54 -15.39 3.25
CA GLU A 179 7.30 -16.78 3.68
C GLU A 179 6.11 -16.89 4.63
N ASN A 180 5.97 -15.97 5.59
CA ASN A 180 4.86 -16.01 6.55
C ASN A 180 3.54 -15.58 5.89
N TRP A 181 3.55 -14.53 5.10
CA TRP A 181 2.36 -14.07 4.40
C TRP A 181 1.82 -15.12 3.42
N GLY A 182 2.69 -15.82 2.69
CA GLY A 182 2.28 -16.95 1.85
C GLY A 182 1.61 -18.07 2.65
N ARG A 183 2.14 -18.44 3.83
CA ARG A 183 1.50 -19.42 4.73
C ARG A 183 0.15 -18.96 5.28
N LEU A 184 -0.04 -17.65 5.42
CA LEU A 184 -1.28 -17.05 5.92
C LEU A 184 -2.33 -16.82 4.81
N GLY A 185 -2.00 -17.15 3.57
CA GLY A 185 -2.91 -17.08 2.43
C GLY A 185 -2.89 -15.77 1.66
N ALA A 186 -1.81 -14.97 1.78
CA ALA A 186 -1.59 -13.87 0.85
C ALA A 186 -1.51 -14.41 -0.58
N PRO A 187 -2.14 -13.76 -1.56
CA PRO A 187 -2.01 -14.13 -2.95
C PRO A 187 -0.55 -14.09 -3.43
N ASP A 188 -0.21 -14.99 -4.35
CA ASP A 188 1.16 -15.09 -4.88
C ASP A 188 1.65 -13.77 -5.49
N TYR A 189 0.76 -13.00 -6.14
CA TYR A 189 1.12 -11.71 -6.72
C TYR A 189 1.52 -10.67 -5.67
N ILE A 190 0.94 -10.68 -4.46
CA ILE A 190 1.40 -9.82 -3.35
C ILE A 190 2.71 -10.34 -2.78
N SER A 191 2.76 -11.62 -2.39
CA SER A 191 3.94 -12.17 -1.71
C SER A 191 5.18 -12.18 -2.63
N SER A 192 5.02 -12.50 -3.92
CA SER A 192 6.14 -12.48 -4.86
C SER A 192 6.62 -11.07 -5.24
N ASN A 193 5.75 -10.06 -5.17
CA ASN A 193 6.10 -8.68 -5.49
C ASN A 193 6.62 -7.88 -4.28
N LEU A 194 6.37 -8.35 -3.06
CA LEU A 194 6.72 -7.62 -1.85
C LEU A 194 8.22 -7.26 -1.78
N ILE A 195 8.47 -6.04 -1.36
CA ILE A 195 9.77 -5.48 -1.00
C ILE A 195 9.60 -4.82 0.37
N VAL A 196 10.47 -5.12 1.30
CA VAL A 196 10.51 -4.48 2.61
C VAL A 196 11.69 -3.51 2.64
N LEU A 197 11.42 -2.24 2.93
CA LEU A 197 12.45 -1.21 2.88
C LEU A 197 12.53 -0.47 4.23
N GLU A 198 13.72 0.01 4.55
CA GLU A 198 14.05 0.72 5.80
C GLU A 198 15.08 1.83 5.52
N ARG A 199 15.15 2.84 6.38
CA ARG A 199 16.25 3.80 6.34
C ARG A 199 17.56 3.15 6.77
N LYS A 200 18.68 3.67 6.29
CA LYS A 200 20.02 3.36 6.80
C LYS A 200 20.53 4.48 7.66
#